data_65e5a9129e3b1834ddaeab6c3d7524dc
#
_entry.id   65e5a9129e3b1834ddaeab6c3d7524dc
#
_cell.length_a   1.000
_cell.length_b   1.000
_cell.length_c   1.000
_cell.angle_alpha   90.00
_cell.angle_beta   90.00
_cell.angle_gamma   90.00
#
_symmetry.space_group_name_H-M   'P 1'
#
loop_
_entity.id
_entity.type
_entity.pdbx_description
1 polymer ?
#
loop_
_entity_poly.entity_id
_entity_poly.type
_entity_poly.pdbx_seq_one_letter_code
_entity_poly.pdbx_strand_id
1 'polypeptide(L)'
;MNKHLFPVRALWAACASVCLVAAWLPQNVSAQSPAATASRPATIRAADFIVAVVNSEPVTNREVQTLGLRLQREAQAQGRPLDALESKRLALEQLINDKAQIQQARDAGIVIDDEALDLAEANVASNNQLTREVLRQRLQQDGVALSTFREQLRNQLLLTRVREREVEARIRISDIEVGQFLQEQIKAQ
;
A
#
# COMPACT_ATOMS: atom_id res chain seq x y z
N MET A 1 -2.10 -41.60 29.14
CA MET A 1 -1.29 -42.66 29.80
C MET A 1 0.10 -42.57 29.24
N ASN A 2 1.06 -42.46 30.14
CA ASN A 2 2.54 -42.38 30.07
C ASN A 2 3.09 -40.97 29.84
N LYS A 3 3.52 -40.21 30.81
CA LYS A 3 4.40 -40.26 32.02
C LYS A 3 5.78 -40.89 31.78
N HIS A 4 6.82 -40.06 31.76
CA HIS A 4 8.17 -40.25 32.32
C HIS A 4 8.83 -38.87 32.31
N LEU A 5 8.96 -38.12 33.38
CA LEU A 5 9.69 -38.17 34.64
C LEU A 5 11.20 -38.35 34.46
N PHE A 6 11.89 -37.24 34.76
CA PHE A 6 13.17 -36.95 35.44
C PHE A 6 14.09 -38.11 35.84
N PRO A 7 15.40 -37.92 36.07
CA PRO A 7 15.89 -37.20 37.23
C PRO A 7 17.21 -36.40 37.11
N VAL A 8 17.30 -35.46 38.00
CA VAL A 8 18.32 -34.71 38.69
C VAL A 8 19.46 -35.58 39.31
N ARG A 9 20.61 -34.91 39.61
CA ARG A 9 21.70 -35.22 40.57
C ARG A 9 23.03 -35.56 39.89
N ALA A 10 24.20 -35.14 40.38
CA ALA A 10 24.67 -34.46 41.59
C ALA A 10 26.17 -34.13 41.38
N LEU A 11 26.59 -32.95 41.86
CA LEU A 11 27.63 -32.74 42.88
C LEU A 11 28.96 -33.57 42.82
N TRP A 12 30.04 -32.88 42.95
CA TRP A 12 31.21 -33.01 43.88
C TRP A 12 32.38 -32.28 43.28
N ALA A 13 32.88 -31.16 43.72
CA ALA A 13 33.62 -30.80 44.94
C ALA A 13 35.16 -31.15 44.87
N ALA A 14 35.91 -30.08 45.02
CA ALA A 14 37.17 -29.93 45.73
C ALA A 14 38.48 -30.46 45.08
N CYS A 15 39.45 -29.63 44.87
CA CYS A 15 40.61 -29.49 45.76
C CYS A 15 41.57 -28.42 45.30
N ALA A 16 42.04 -27.70 46.27
CA ALA A 16 43.06 -26.66 46.24
C ALA A 16 44.43 -27.20 45.86
N SER A 17 45.28 -26.38 45.21
CA SER A 17 46.73 -26.32 45.51
C SER A 17 47.32 -25.04 44.96
N VAL A 18 47.89 -24.32 45.86
CA VAL A 18 48.75 -23.13 45.77
C VAL A 18 50.03 -23.49 45.01
N CYS A 19 50.39 -22.67 44.04
CA CYS A 19 51.79 -22.45 43.65
C CYS A 19 51.95 -21.02 43.11
N LEU A 20 52.61 -20.22 43.95
CA LEU A 20 53.19 -18.91 43.63
C LEU A 20 54.38 -19.13 42.69
N VAL A 21 54.33 -18.64 41.48
CA VAL A 21 55.52 -18.37 40.66
C VAL A 21 55.34 -17.00 40.03
N ALA A 22 56.10 -16.07 40.58
CA ALA A 22 56.29 -14.75 40.00
C ALA A 22 57.11 -14.90 38.69
N ALA A 23 56.47 -14.65 37.54
CA ALA A 23 57.14 -14.54 36.27
C ALA A 23 56.83 -13.17 35.64
N TRP A 24 57.82 -12.40 35.47
CA TRP A 24 57.85 -11.15 34.73
C TRP A 24 57.18 -11.34 33.35
N LEU A 25 56.10 -10.66 33.09
CA LEU A 25 55.49 -10.57 31.77
C LEU A 25 55.78 -9.18 31.20
N PRO A 26 56.31 -9.09 29.97
CA PRO A 26 56.40 -7.81 29.30
C PRO A 26 55.02 -7.32 28.97
N GLN A 27 54.74 -6.07 29.36
CA GLN A 27 53.50 -5.38 28.98
C GLN A 27 53.48 -5.17 27.46
N ASN A 28 52.80 -6.03 26.75
CA ASN A 28 52.42 -5.74 25.39
C ASN A 28 51.39 -4.58 25.40
N VAL A 29 51.88 -3.42 25.11
CA VAL A 29 51.04 -2.27 24.75
C VAL A 29 50.40 -2.62 23.43
N SER A 30 49.21 -3.24 23.49
CA SER A 30 48.35 -3.37 22.33
C SER A 30 47.90 -1.97 21.93
N ALA A 31 48.51 -1.43 20.89
CA ALA A 31 47.98 -0.28 20.20
C ALA A 31 46.57 -0.63 19.71
N GLN A 32 45.57 -0.14 20.42
CA GLN A 32 44.19 -0.15 19.94
C GLN A 32 44.13 0.73 18.69
N SER A 33 44.24 0.11 17.52
CA SER A 33 43.80 0.76 16.28
C SER A 33 42.37 1.25 16.49
N PRO A 34 42.08 2.52 16.22
CA PRO A 34 40.72 2.96 16.23
C PRO A 34 39.94 2.11 15.22
N ALA A 35 39.05 1.28 15.71
CA ALA A 35 38.12 0.56 14.88
C ALA A 35 37.46 1.60 13.96
N ALA A 36 37.85 1.56 12.69
CA ALA A 36 37.16 2.30 11.67
C ALA A 36 35.69 1.89 11.79
N THR A 37 34.90 2.78 12.30
CA THR A 37 33.45 2.66 12.31
C THR A 37 33.07 2.50 10.85
N ALA A 38 32.89 1.25 10.40
CA ALA A 38 32.35 0.97 9.09
C ALA A 38 31.01 1.65 9.03
N SER A 39 30.99 2.84 8.44
CA SER A 39 29.78 3.53 8.11
C SER A 39 28.95 2.54 7.30
N ARG A 40 27.91 1.98 7.91
CA ARG A 40 26.89 1.24 7.17
C ARG A 40 26.57 2.10 5.95
N PRO A 41 26.65 1.56 4.74
CA PRO A 41 26.21 2.32 3.59
C PRO A 41 24.77 2.74 3.90
N ALA A 42 24.57 4.05 4.04
CA ALA A 42 23.22 4.58 4.08
C ALA A 42 22.57 4.03 2.83
N THR A 43 21.56 3.16 3.01
CA THR A 43 20.71 2.74 1.91
C THR A 43 20.20 4.05 1.32
N ILE A 44 20.76 4.44 0.18
CA ILE A 44 20.28 5.56 -0.60
C ILE A 44 18.86 5.14 -0.93
N ARG A 45 17.88 5.64 -0.17
CA ARG A 45 16.47 5.56 -0.57
C ARG A 45 16.46 6.31 -1.88
N ALA A 46 16.33 5.57 -2.98
CA ALA A 46 16.22 6.17 -4.28
C ALA A 46 15.16 7.29 -4.16
N ALA A 47 15.60 8.52 -4.35
CA ALA A 47 14.70 9.66 -4.28
C ALA A 47 13.60 9.40 -5.31
N ASP A 48 12.34 9.59 -4.89
CA ASP A 48 11.23 9.46 -5.82
C ASP A 48 11.38 10.55 -6.89
N PHE A 49 11.30 10.18 -8.15
CA PHE A 49 11.46 11.11 -9.26
C PHE A 49 10.16 11.27 -10.04
N ILE A 50 10.01 12.42 -10.67
CA ILE A 50 8.84 12.75 -11.48
C ILE A 50 8.99 12.05 -12.83
N VAL A 51 7.99 11.27 -13.22
CA VAL A 51 7.91 10.53 -14.49
C VAL A 51 7.14 11.34 -15.54
N ALA A 52 6.10 12.04 -15.11
CA ALA A 52 5.28 12.90 -15.95
C ALA A 52 4.71 14.06 -15.13
N VAL A 53 4.21 15.08 -15.82
CA VAL A 53 3.49 16.20 -15.22
C VAL A 53 2.18 16.38 -15.98
N VAL A 54 1.07 16.40 -15.26
CA VAL A 54 -0.27 16.63 -15.81
C VAL A 54 -0.69 18.03 -15.37
N ASN A 55 -0.66 18.99 -16.31
CA ASN A 55 -0.76 20.42 -16.04
C ASN A 55 0.27 20.86 -14.97
N SER A 56 -0.13 20.98 -13.70
CA SER A 56 0.76 21.35 -12.58
C SER A 56 0.99 20.22 -11.58
N GLU A 57 0.33 19.07 -11.74
CA GLU A 57 0.45 17.94 -10.81
C GLU A 57 1.49 16.92 -11.29
N PRO A 58 2.52 16.60 -10.49
CA PRO A 58 3.51 15.59 -10.85
C PRO A 58 2.94 14.19 -10.72
N VAL A 59 3.36 13.29 -11.61
CA VAL A 59 3.22 11.83 -11.47
C VAL A 59 4.59 11.28 -11.09
N THR A 60 4.66 10.62 -9.95
CA THR A 60 5.93 10.11 -9.42
C THR A 60 6.16 8.65 -9.83
N ASN A 61 7.43 8.24 -9.84
CA ASN A 61 7.80 6.86 -10.10
C ASN A 61 7.20 5.89 -9.06
N ARG A 62 7.09 6.34 -7.81
CA ARG A 62 6.46 5.54 -6.74
C ARG A 62 4.99 5.27 -7.02
N GLU A 63 4.23 6.28 -7.48
CA GLU A 63 2.82 6.11 -7.87
C GLU A 63 2.71 5.08 -9.00
N VAL A 64 3.54 5.21 -10.04
CA VAL A 64 3.56 4.27 -11.19
C VAL A 64 3.90 2.85 -10.75
N GLN A 65 4.92 2.68 -9.90
CA GLN A 65 5.30 1.36 -9.40
C GLN A 65 4.18 0.73 -8.54
N THR A 66 3.58 1.51 -7.65
CA THR A 66 2.53 1.02 -6.75
C THR A 66 1.30 0.56 -7.54
N LEU A 67 0.86 1.38 -8.48
CA LEU A 67 -0.28 1.04 -9.36
C LEU A 67 0.07 -0.13 -10.28
N GLY A 68 1.27 -0.15 -10.87
CA GLY A 68 1.74 -1.23 -11.74
C GLY A 68 1.73 -2.59 -11.05
N LEU A 69 2.24 -2.67 -9.80
CA LEU A 69 2.21 -3.88 -8.99
C LEU A 69 0.77 -4.34 -8.65
N ARG A 70 -0.16 -3.39 -8.47
CA ARG A 70 -1.57 -3.72 -8.28
C ARG A 70 -2.16 -4.32 -9.54
N LEU A 71 -1.97 -3.67 -10.70
CA LEU A 71 -2.44 -4.16 -12.00
C LEU A 71 -1.88 -5.55 -12.34
N GLN A 72 -0.61 -5.82 -12.03
CA GLN A 72 -0.03 -7.15 -12.20
C GLN A 72 -0.75 -8.21 -11.38
N ARG A 73 -1.01 -7.93 -10.10
CA ARG A 73 -1.73 -8.86 -9.21
C ARG A 73 -3.16 -9.11 -9.67
N GLU A 74 -3.86 -8.06 -10.07
CA GLU A 74 -5.22 -8.16 -10.59
C GLU A 74 -5.27 -8.98 -11.90
N ALA A 75 -4.36 -8.71 -12.84
CA ALA A 75 -4.24 -9.44 -14.09
C ALA A 75 -3.87 -10.91 -13.88
N GLN A 76 -2.95 -11.19 -12.94
CA GLN A 76 -2.59 -12.55 -12.57
C GLN A 76 -3.79 -13.32 -11.98
N ALA A 77 -4.58 -12.68 -11.12
CA ALA A 77 -5.80 -13.29 -10.57
C ALA A 77 -6.85 -13.60 -11.65
N GLN A 78 -6.83 -12.86 -12.77
CA GLN A 78 -7.71 -13.08 -13.93
C GLN A 78 -7.11 -14.04 -14.98
N GLY A 79 -5.94 -14.64 -14.70
CA GLY A 79 -5.26 -15.55 -15.64
C GLY A 79 -4.61 -14.85 -16.84
N ARG A 80 -4.39 -13.54 -16.79
CA ARG A 80 -3.76 -12.72 -17.85
C ARG A 80 -2.55 -11.97 -17.30
N PRO A 81 -1.43 -12.65 -17.01
CA PRO A 81 -0.26 -12.03 -16.42
C PRO A 81 0.28 -10.89 -17.30
N LEU A 82 0.50 -9.74 -16.71
CA LEU A 82 1.15 -8.59 -17.33
C LEU A 82 2.64 -8.61 -16.99
N ASP A 83 3.48 -8.26 -17.97
CA ASP A 83 4.89 -8.04 -17.69
C ASP A 83 5.13 -6.72 -16.94
N ALA A 84 6.35 -6.55 -16.42
CA ALA A 84 6.69 -5.40 -15.58
C ALA A 84 6.72 -4.07 -16.36
N LEU A 85 7.04 -4.10 -17.65
CA LEU A 85 7.08 -2.89 -18.49
C LEU A 85 5.66 -2.47 -18.90
N GLU A 86 4.87 -3.42 -19.33
CA GLU A 86 3.48 -3.19 -19.73
C GLU A 86 2.64 -2.69 -18.55
N SER A 87 2.79 -3.31 -17.37
CA SER A 87 2.07 -2.86 -16.18
C SER A 87 2.44 -1.43 -15.76
N LYS A 88 3.71 -1.03 -15.89
CA LYS A 88 4.14 0.35 -15.63
C LYS A 88 3.58 1.32 -16.66
N ARG A 89 3.54 0.95 -17.95
CA ARG A 89 2.97 1.78 -19.00
C ARG A 89 1.48 2.02 -18.75
N LEU A 90 0.73 0.96 -18.50
CA LEU A 90 -0.70 1.05 -18.17
C LEU A 90 -0.95 1.88 -16.90
N ALA A 91 -0.12 1.69 -15.88
CA ALA A 91 -0.21 2.48 -14.64
C ALA A 91 0.04 3.97 -14.90
N LEU A 92 1.03 4.31 -15.72
CA LEU A 92 1.32 5.70 -16.07
C LEU A 92 0.17 6.34 -16.85
N GLU A 93 -0.34 5.65 -17.87
CA GLU A 93 -1.49 6.10 -18.67
C GLU A 93 -2.72 6.32 -17.77
N GLN A 94 -3.01 5.40 -16.86
CA GLN A 94 -4.12 5.52 -15.92
C GLN A 94 -3.93 6.73 -14.99
N LEU A 95 -2.73 6.90 -14.39
CA LEU A 95 -2.45 8.03 -13.49
C LEU A 95 -2.58 9.38 -14.20
N ILE A 96 -2.13 9.48 -15.45
CA ILE A 96 -2.28 10.69 -16.25
C ILE A 96 -3.76 11.01 -16.50
N ASN A 97 -4.52 10.00 -16.91
CA ASN A 97 -5.95 10.15 -17.14
C ASN A 97 -6.73 10.50 -15.88
N ASP A 98 -6.44 9.83 -14.76
CA ASP A 98 -7.08 10.08 -13.47
C ASP A 98 -6.80 11.51 -13.00
N LYS A 99 -5.54 11.98 -13.06
CA LYS A 99 -5.18 13.35 -12.67
C LYS A 99 -5.84 14.39 -13.56
N ALA A 100 -5.88 14.17 -14.88
CA ALA A 100 -6.56 15.08 -15.81
C ALA A 100 -8.07 15.18 -15.51
N GLN A 101 -8.74 14.05 -15.28
CA GLN A 101 -10.17 14.02 -14.94
C GLN A 101 -10.46 14.68 -13.58
N ILE A 102 -9.60 14.47 -12.57
CA ILE A 102 -9.74 15.11 -11.26
C ILE A 102 -9.61 16.63 -11.39
N GLN A 103 -8.68 17.12 -12.18
CA GLN A 103 -8.54 18.55 -12.44
C GLN A 103 -9.75 19.11 -13.17
N GLN A 104 -10.22 18.43 -14.21
CA GLN A 104 -11.44 18.80 -14.92
C GLN A 104 -12.65 18.85 -13.99
N ALA A 105 -12.77 17.88 -13.07
CA ALA A 105 -13.82 17.86 -12.07
C ALA A 105 -13.79 19.11 -11.18
N ARG A 106 -12.60 19.46 -10.69
CA ARG A 106 -12.37 20.64 -9.84
C ARG A 106 -12.71 21.94 -10.60
N ASP A 107 -12.24 22.05 -11.86
CA ASP A 107 -12.51 23.22 -12.74
C ASP A 107 -13.99 23.34 -13.06
N ALA A 108 -14.71 22.23 -13.19
CA ALA A 108 -16.17 22.18 -13.35
C ALA A 108 -16.95 22.44 -12.06
N GLY A 109 -16.26 22.74 -10.94
CA GLY A 109 -16.88 23.03 -9.65
C GLY A 109 -17.50 21.82 -8.97
N ILE A 110 -17.09 20.58 -9.31
CA ILE A 110 -17.54 19.37 -8.63
C ILE A 110 -16.87 19.30 -7.26
N VAL A 111 -17.65 19.37 -6.20
CA VAL A 111 -17.19 19.31 -4.82
C VAL A 111 -17.69 18.01 -4.17
N ILE A 112 -16.81 17.38 -3.41
CA ILE A 112 -17.16 16.26 -2.53
C ILE A 112 -17.20 16.78 -1.10
N ASP A 113 -18.36 16.77 -0.50
CA ASP A 113 -18.56 17.18 0.88
C ASP A 113 -18.06 16.13 1.88
N ASP A 114 -18.00 16.53 3.14
CA ASP A 114 -17.49 15.65 4.20
C ASP A 114 -18.47 14.50 4.51
N GLU A 115 -19.77 14.69 4.27
CA GLU A 115 -20.77 13.65 4.45
C GLU A 115 -20.58 12.51 3.44
N ALA A 116 -20.34 12.82 2.17
CA ALA A 116 -20.01 11.84 1.14
C ALA A 116 -18.69 11.10 1.45
N LEU A 117 -17.71 11.82 1.99
CA LEU A 117 -16.44 11.20 2.43
C LEU A 117 -16.63 10.25 3.62
N ASP A 118 -17.45 10.64 4.59
CA ASP A 118 -17.74 9.80 5.75
C ASP A 118 -18.51 8.53 5.35
N LEU A 119 -19.42 8.65 4.41
CA LEU A 119 -20.12 7.51 3.84
C LEU A 119 -19.15 6.59 3.07
N ALA A 120 -18.26 7.17 2.26
CA ALA A 120 -17.27 6.39 1.54
C ALA A 120 -16.31 5.65 2.48
N GLU A 121 -15.85 6.31 3.56
CA GLU A 121 -15.03 5.69 4.60
C GLU A 121 -15.77 4.52 5.28
N ALA A 122 -17.07 4.71 5.60
CA ALA A 122 -17.89 3.66 6.18
C ALA A 122 -18.07 2.47 5.21
N ASN A 123 -18.26 2.73 3.93
CA ASN A 123 -18.38 1.70 2.90
C ASN A 123 -17.06 0.91 2.75
N VAL A 124 -15.90 1.58 2.77
CA VAL A 124 -14.61 0.88 2.74
C VAL A 124 -14.44 0.00 3.97
N ALA A 125 -14.81 0.48 5.16
CA ALA A 125 -14.76 -0.32 6.38
C ALA A 125 -15.67 -1.55 6.26
N SER A 126 -16.93 -1.35 5.87
CA SER A 126 -17.91 -2.43 5.71
C SER A 126 -17.48 -3.49 4.70
N ASN A 127 -16.97 -3.08 3.53
CA ASN A 127 -16.48 -3.99 2.49
C ASN A 127 -15.29 -4.85 2.96
N ASN A 128 -14.54 -4.36 3.95
CA ASN A 128 -13.46 -5.10 4.60
C ASN A 128 -13.90 -5.78 5.90
N GLN A 129 -15.20 -5.82 6.22
CA GLN A 129 -15.75 -6.39 7.45
C GLN A 129 -15.18 -5.76 8.72
N LEU A 130 -14.92 -4.46 8.68
CA LEU A 130 -14.37 -3.65 9.76
C LEU A 130 -15.36 -2.58 10.20
N THR A 131 -15.20 -2.08 11.44
CA THR A 131 -15.77 -0.79 11.83
C THR A 131 -14.86 0.35 11.36
N ARG A 132 -15.39 1.58 11.30
CA ARG A 132 -14.60 2.78 10.94
C ARG A 132 -13.41 2.97 11.89
N GLU A 133 -13.59 2.72 13.17
CA GLU A 133 -12.56 2.84 14.19
C GLU A 133 -11.43 1.86 13.95
N VAL A 134 -11.75 0.59 13.66
CA VAL A 134 -10.76 -0.45 13.35
C VAL A 134 -10.03 -0.15 12.04
N LEU A 135 -10.74 0.36 11.02
CA LEU A 135 -10.11 0.82 9.78
C LEU A 135 -9.07 1.91 10.06
N ARG A 136 -9.43 2.95 10.83
CA ARG A 136 -8.54 4.04 11.19
C ARG A 136 -7.31 3.56 11.98
N GLN A 137 -7.51 2.62 12.92
CA GLN A 137 -6.40 2.02 13.66
C GLN A 137 -5.44 1.25 12.74
N ARG A 138 -5.96 0.48 11.78
CA ARG A 138 -5.13 -0.21 10.78
C ARG A 138 -4.33 0.77 9.92
N LEU A 139 -4.96 1.80 9.39
CA LEU A 139 -4.27 2.84 8.63
C LEU A 139 -3.11 3.43 9.42
N GLN A 140 -3.33 3.72 10.71
CA GLN A 140 -2.28 4.25 11.60
C GLN A 140 -1.15 3.23 11.82
N GLN A 141 -1.46 1.95 12.01
CA GLN A 141 -0.47 0.88 12.15
C GLN A 141 0.36 0.69 10.87
N ASP A 142 -0.27 0.84 9.71
CA ASP A 142 0.36 0.77 8.40
C ASP A 142 1.13 2.07 8.03
N GLY A 143 1.12 3.08 8.92
CA GLY A 143 1.79 4.36 8.71
C GLY A 143 1.09 5.26 7.68
N VAL A 144 -0.18 5.01 7.38
CA VAL A 144 -0.98 5.82 6.46
C VAL A 144 -1.75 6.88 7.24
N ALA A 145 -1.47 8.16 6.96
CA ALA A 145 -2.22 9.25 7.58
C ALA A 145 -3.69 9.22 7.13
N LEU A 146 -4.62 9.42 8.06
CA LEU A 146 -6.05 9.48 7.76
C LEU A 146 -6.38 10.56 6.73
N SER A 147 -5.70 11.71 6.76
CA SER A 147 -5.85 12.77 5.76
C SER A 147 -5.50 12.31 4.35
N THR A 148 -4.40 11.57 4.20
CA THR A 148 -3.98 10.99 2.91
C THR A 148 -5.01 9.98 2.40
N PHE A 149 -5.52 9.13 3.28
CA PHE A 149 -6.57 8.17 2.93
C PHE A 149 -7.87 8.88 2.48
N ARG A 150 -8.31 9.91 3.23
CA ARG A 150 -9.50 10.69 2.86
C ARG A 150 -9.31 11.48 1.55
N GLU A 151 -8.11 11.95 1.27
CA GLU A 151 -7.78 12.56 -0.02
C GLU A 151 -7.91 11.56 -1.19
N GLN A 152 -7.42 10.34 -1.01
CA GLN A 152 -7.59 9.28 -2.00
C GLN A 152 -9.06 8.95 -2.23
N LEU A 153 -9.87 8.86 -1.18
CA LEU A 153 -11.32 8.66 -1.29
C LEU A 153 -11.98 9.83 -2.03
N ARG A 154 -11.61 11.08 -1.72
CA ARG A 154 -12.13 12.27 -2.39
C ARG A 154 -11.84 12.21 -3.90
N ASN A 155 -10.61 11.89 -4.28
CA ASN A 155 -10.22 11.77 -5.67
C ASN A 155 -11.00 10.65 -6.39
N GLN A 156 -11.22 9.52 -5.73
CA GLN A 156 -12.03 8.43 -6.26
C GLN A 156 -13.50 8.83 -6.46
N LEU A 157 -14.09 9.55 -5.51
CA LEU A 157 -15.45 10.08 -5.64
C LEU A 157 -15.54 11.12 -6.75
N LEU A 158 -14.54 12.01 -6.92
CA LEU A 158 -14.49 12.95 -8.04
C LEU A 158 -14.50 12.24 -9.39
N LEU A 159 -13.68 11.21 -9.57
CA LEU A 159 -13.66 10.41 -10.81
C LEU A 159 -15.01 9.74 -11.07
N THR A 160 -15.68 9.26 -10.03
CA THR A 160 -17.02 8.68 -10.16
C THR A 160 -18.03 9.74 -10.58
N ARG A 161 -18.02 10.93 -9.96
CA ARG A 161 -18.92 12.04 -10.30
C ARG A 161 -18.73 12.56 -11.72
N VAL A 162 -17.48 12.66 -12.20
CA VAL A 162 -17.20 13.02 -13.60
C VAL A 162 -17.81 11.99 -14.54
N ARG A 163 -17.61 10.71 -14.26
CA ARG A 163 -18.14 9.62 -15.09
C ARG A 163 -19.67 9.65 -15.13
N GLU A 164 -20.32 9.78 -13.96
CA GLU A 164 -21.78 9.92 -13.87
C GLU A 164 -22.25 11.11 -14.71
N ARG A 165 -21.63 12.28 -14.54
CA ARG A 165 -22.04 13.49 -15.23
C ARG A 165 -21.84 13.44 -16.75
N GLU A 166 -20.71 12.89 -17.21
CA GLU A 166 -20.35 12.93 -18.63
C GLU A 166 -20.90 11.74 -19.42
N VAL A 167 -21.02 10.58 -18.80
CA VAL A 167 -21.46 9.36 -19.46
C VAL A 167 -22.97 9.20 -19.32
N GLU A 168 -23.49 9.26 -18.10
CA GLU A 168 -24.93 9.05 -17.83
C GLU A 168 -25.80 10.15 -18.42
N ALA A 169 -25.33 11.41 -18.41
CA ALA A 169 -26.04 12.52 -19.02
C ALA A 169 -26.19 12.39 -20.57
N ARG A 170 -25.36 11.57 -21.21
CA ARG A 170 -25.39 11.30 -22.64
C ARG A 170 -26.23 10.07 -23.00
N ILE A 171 -26.47 9.18 -22.05
CA ILE A 171 -27.29 7.99 -22.25
C ILE A 171 -28.76 8.41 -22.15
N ARG A 172 -29.47 8.43 -23.27
CA ARG A 172 -30.93 8.63 -23.32
C ARG A 172 -31.53 7.33 -23.80
N ILE A 173 -32.10 6.58 -22.89
CA ILE A 173 -32.87 5.38 -23.21
C ILE A 173 -34.30 5.83 -23.54
N SER A 174 -34.78 5.54 -24.73
CA SER A 174 -36.16 5.85 -25.13
C SER A 174 -37.12 4.80 -24.59
N ASP A 175 -38.38 5.21 -24.36
CA ASP A 175 -39.44 4.29 -23.95
C ASP A 175 -39.64 3.13 -24.94
N ILE A 176 -39.34 3.34 -26.23
CA ILE A 176 -39.38 2.33 -27.26
C ILE A 176 -38.29 1.24 -27.01
N GLU A 177 -37.05 1.63 -26.67
CA GLU A 177 -35.99 0.67 -26.36
C GLU A 177 -36.28 -0.12 -25.10
N VAL A 178 -36.87 0.51 -24.07
CA VAL A 178 -37.33 -0.18 -22.86
C VAL A 178 -38.41 -1.19 -23.21
N GLY A 179 -39.39 -0.80 -24.05
CA GLY A 179 -40.48 -1.69 -24.50
C GLY A 179 -39.95 -2.89 -25.30
N GLN A 180 -38.99 -2.67 -26.19
CA GLN A 180 -38.36 -3.74 -26.98
C GLN A 180 -37.60 -4.71 -26.08
N PHE A 181 -36.81 -4.21 -25.16
CA PHE A 181 -36.06 -5.04 -24.19
C PHE A 181 -37.00 -5.92 -23.34
N LEU A 182 -38.10 -5.33 -22.83
CA LEU A 182 -39.10 -6.09 -22.07
C LEU A 182 -39.74 -7.20 -22.90
N GLN A 183 -40.10 -6.91 -24.17
CA GLN A 183 -40.68 -7.92 -25.08
C GLN A 183 -39.69 -9.06 -25.39
N GLU A 184 -38.40 -8.75 -25.53
CA GLU A 184 -37.36 -9.77 -25.73
C GLU A 184 -37.18 -10.68 -24.51
N GLN A 185 -37.23 -10.08 -23.30
CA GLN A 185 -37.13 -10.85 -22.05
C GLN A 185 -38.37 -11.77 -21.85
N ILE A 186 -39.58 -11.31 -22.21
CA ILE A 186 -40.78 -12.13 -22.13
C ILE A 186 -40.75 -13.30 -23.13
N LYS A 187 -40.18 -13.10 -24.32
CA LYS A 187 -40.04 -14.16 -25.33
C LYS A 187 -38.95 -15.19 -25.00
N ALA A 188 -37.98 -14.83 -24.15
CA ALA A 188 -36.88 -15.69 -23.75
C ALA A 188 -37.21 -16.59 -22.54
N GLN A 189 -38.38 -16.41 -21.90
CA GLN A 189 -38.92 -17.26 -20.84
C GLN A 189 -39.95 -18.26 -21.39
#